data_7569fb11db9d0f0d2c810097bffd339c
#
_entry.id   7569fb11db9d0f0d2c810097bffd339c
#
_cell.length_a   1.000
_cell.length_b   1.000
_cell.length_c   1.000
_cell.angle_alpha   90.00
_cell.angle_beta   90.00
_cell.angle_gamma   90.00
#
_symmetry.space_group_name_H-M   'P 1'
#
loop_
_entity.id
_entity.type
_entity.pdbx_description
1 polymer ?
#
loop_
_entity_poly.entity_id
_entity_poly.type
_entity_poly.pdbx_seq_one_letter_code
_entity_poly.pdbx_strand_id
1 'polypeptide(L)'
;MPSNKQVNLNEEVLKILIPEEYLKDFEPNCVENKPTEWVIELIEKEDRIPQALAGKEAVLDGYNNEIDILTHAFSLKKIYLRLIRRRWKEKGTTIHYSNEYNLHIPGMKTTREFRDFLKEIGG
;
A
#
# COMPACT_ATOMS: atom_id res chain seq x y z
N MET A 1 14.57 -22.13 8.82
CA MET A 1 13.59 -21.98 7.74
C MET A 1 13.07 -20.57 7.70
N PRO A 2 13.23 -19.89 6.61
CA PRO A 2 12.57 -18.58 6.50
C PRO A 2 11.08 -18.77 6.50
N SER A 3 10.37 -17.99 7.31
CA SER A 3 8.93 -18.02 7.34
C SER A 3 8.32 -17.21 6.19
N ASN A 4 9.12 -16.38 5.54
CA ASN A 4 8.67 -15.50 4.46
C ASN A 4 9.37 -15.85 3.17
N LYS A 5 8.63 -15.87 2.09
CA LYS A 5 9.18 -16.05 0.75
C LYS A 5 8.61 -14.98 -0.15
N GLN A 6 9.45 -14.43 -1.01
CA GLN A 6 8.97 -13.61 -2.10
C GLN A 6 8.46 -14.53 -3.20
N VAL A 7 7.34 -14.19 -3.76
CA VAL A 7 6.69 -14.96 -4.80
C VAL A 7 6.46 -14.07 -6.01
N ASN A 8 6.80 -14.57 -7.19
CA ASN A 8 6.51 -13.88 -8.43
C ASN A 8 5.16 -14.35 -8.95
N LEU A 9 4.17 -13.47 -8.87
CA LEU A 9 2.87 -13.70 -9.47
C LEU A 9 2.79 -12.91 -10.76
N ASN A 10 2.14 -13.46 -11.78
CA ASN A 10 1.98 -12.70 -13.00
C ASN A 10 0.96 -11.58 -12.82
N GLU A 11 0.97 -10.62 -13.73
CA GLU A 11 0.11 -9.44 -13.64
C GLU A 11 -1.38 -9.76 -13.62
N GLU A 12 -1.79 -10.80 -14.33
CA GLU A 12 -3.20 -11.15 -14.40
C GLU A 12 -3.73 -11.61 -13.06
N VAL A 13 -2.94 -12.41 -12.34
CA VAL A 13 -3.30 -12.86 -11.00
C VAL A 13 -3.35 -11.67 -10.05
N LEU A 14 -2.37 -10.78 -10.14
CA LEU A 14 -2.33 -9.58 -9.29
C LEU A 14 -3.54 -8.67 -9.54
N LYS A 15 -3.97 -8.54 -10.78
CA LYS A 15 -5.16 -7.76 -11.12
C LYS A 15 -6.44 -8.33 -10.52
N ILE A 16 -6.49 -9.64 -10.33
CA ILE A 16 -7.63 -10.28 -9.67
C ILE A 16 -7.63 -9.99 -8.17
N LEU A 17 -6.45 -10.02 -7.56
CA LEU A 17 -6.30 -9.86 -6.11
C LEU A 17 -6.30 -8.40 -5.65
N ILE A 18 -5.94 -7.47 -6.53
CA ILE A 18 -5.80 -6.06 -6.19
C ILE A 18 -6.94 -5.27 -6.82
N PRO A 19 -7.75 -4.56 -6.02
CA PRO A 19 -8.77 -3.69 -6.57
C PRO A 19 -8.16 -2.66 -7.51
N GLU A 20 -8.84 -2.42 -8.63
CA GLU A 20 -8.34 -1.55 -9.68
C GLU A 20 -8.02 -0.13 -9.19
N GLU A 21 -8.78 0.36 -8.23
CA GLU A 21 -8.56 1.71 -7.69
C GLU A 21 -7.17 1.90 -7.07
N TYR A 22 -6.57 0.83 -6.55
CA TYR A 22 -5.21 0.92 -6.02
C TYR A 22 -4.18 0.99 -7.12
N LEU A 23 -4.44 0.34 -8.25
CA LEU A 23 -3.50 0.28 -9.35
C LEU A 23 -3.40 1.59 -10.14
N LYS A 24 -4.27 2.55 -9.87
CA LYS A 24 -4.17 3.89 -10.47
C LYS A 24 -2.91 4.62 -9.99
N ASP A 25 -2.65 4.55 -8.69
CA ASP A 25 -1.59 5.34 -8.08
C ASP A 25 -0.46 4.49 -7.49
N PHE A 26 -0.66 3.19 -7.40
CA PHE A 26 0.32 2.25 -6.84
C PHE A 26 0.64 1.16 -7.83
N GLU A 27 1.78 0.55 -7.66
CA GLU A 27 2.19 -0.59 -8.48
C GLU A 27 2.70 -1.72 -7.59
N PRO A 28 2.49 -2.98 -7.99
CA PRO A 28 2.99 -4.10 -7.20
C PRO A 28 4.52 -4.09 -7.15
N ASN A 29 5.06 -4.26 -5.96
CA ASN A 29 6.50 -4.30 -5.75
C ASN A 29 6.97 -5.70 -5.40
N CYS A 30 6.34 -6.34 -4.42
CA CYS A 30 6.68 -7.71 -4.08
C CYS A 30 5.50 -8.41 -3.41
N VAL A 31 5.58 -9.73 -3.37
CA VAL A 31 4.60 -10.57 -2.70
C VAL A 31 5.33 -11.46 -1.72
N GLU A 32 4.90 -11.45 -0.46
CA GLU A 32 5.44 -12.32 0.57
C GLU A 32 4.43 -13.40 0.94
N ASN A 33 4.88 -14.63 0.97
CA ASN A 33 4.08 -15.76 1.43
C ASN A 33 4.53 -16.13 2.83
N LYS A 34 3.72 -15.74 3.82
CA LYS A 34 3.97 -16.06 5.22
C LYS A 34 3.12 -17.27 5.62
N PRO A 35 3.39 -17.88 6.78
CA PRO A 35 2.65 -19.09 7.18
C PRO A 35 1.13 -18.91 7.26
N THR A 36 0.64 -17.74 7.70
CA THR A 36 -0.78 -17.50 7.90
C THR A 36 -1.37 -16.46 6.99
N GLU A 37 -0.56 -15.82 6.16
CA GLU A 37 -1.01 -14.71 5.33
C GLU A 37 -0.14 -14.49 4.11
N TRP A 38 -0.72 -13.85 3.12
CA TRP A 38 0.01 -13.31 1.98
C TRP A 38 0.04 -11.80 2.13
N VAL A 39 1.15 -11.19 1.82
CA VAL A 39 1.28 -9.73 1.83
C VAL A 39 1.71 -9.28 0.44
N ILE A 40 0.87 -8.51 -0.21
CA ILE A 40 1.17 -7.92 -1.51
C ILE A 40 1.56 -6.47 -1.26
N GLU A 41 2.82 -6.16 -1.48
CA GLU A 41 3.33 -4.81 -1.27
C GLU A 41 3.10 -3.97 -2.52
N LEU A 42 2.43 -2.84 -2.34
CA LEU A 42 2.16 -1.87 -3.40
C LEU A 42 2.91 -0.58 -3.07
N ILE A 43 3.70 -0.09 -4.00
CA ILE A 43 4.43 1.15 -3.82
C ILE A 43 3.82 2.24 -4.69
N GLU A 44 3.70 3.43 -4.14
CA GLU A 44 3.18 4.58 -4.87
C GLU A 44 4.02 4.86 -6.11
N LYS A 45 3.38 5.19 -7.23
CA LYS A 45 4.08 5.48 -8.48
C LYS A 45 4.97 6.70 -8.35
N GLU A 46 6.09 6.70 -9.07
CA GLU A 46 7.12 7.74 -8.97
C GLU A 46 6.65 9.12 -9.39
N ASP A 47 5.67 9.21 -10.26
CA ASP A 47 5.18 10.47 -10.79
C ASP A 47 4.07 11.11 -9.96
N ARG A 48 3.74 10.53 -8.82
CA ARG A 48 2.68 11.03 -7.93
C ARG A 48 3.23 12.07 -6.97
N ILE A 49 3.69 13.20 -7.50
CA ILE A 49 4.25 14.29 -6.70
C ILE A 49 3.11 15.07 -6.06
N PRO A 50 3.19 15.36 -4.73
CA PRO A 50 2.14 16.11 -4.05
C PRO A 50 1.87 17.48 -4.68
N GLN A 51 0.61 17.87 -4.72
CA GLN A 51 0.19 19.15 -5.31
C GLN A 51 0.88 20.33 -4.63
N ALA A 52 1.18 20.22 -3.33
CA ALA A 52 1.87 21.27 -2.60
C ALA A 52 3.25 21.57 -3.17
N LEU A 53 3.83 20.65 -3.92
CA LEU A 53 5.15 20.83 -4.52
C LEU A 53 5.08 21.13 -6.02
N ALA A 54 3.89 21.43 -6.55
CA ALA A 54 3.73 21.77 -7.96
C ALA A 54 4.57 22.99 -8.30
N GLY A 55 5.36 22.89 -9.38
CA GLY A 55 6.25 23.98 -9.81
C GLY A 55 7.52 24.13 -8.99
N LYS A 56 7.74 23.24 -8.02
CA LYS A 56 8.95 23.25 -7.18
C LYS A 56 9.80 22.03 -7.51
N GLU A 57 11.07 22.08 -7.10
CA GLU A 57 11.96 20.94 -7.27
C GLU A 57 11.69 19.93 -6.18
N ALA A 58 10.85 18.95 -6.49
CA ALA A 58 10.48 17.90 -5.53
C ALA A 58 11.52 16.79 -5.56
N VAL A 59 11.97 16.37 -4.37
CA VAL A 59 12.90 15.24 -4.24
C VAL A 59 12.30 14.21 -3.29
N LEU A 60 12.55 12.95 -3.59
CA LEU A 60 12.12 11.86 -2.75
C LEU A 60 12.95 11.85 -1.47
N ASP A 61 12.28 11.77 -0.33
CA ASP A 61 12.93 11.76 0.97
C ASP A 61 12.30 10.69 1.87
N GLY A 62 12.48 9.43 1.43
CA GLY A 62 12.01 8.29 2.17
C GLY A 62 10.56 7.94 1.89
N TYR A 63 9.98 7.20 2.80
CA TYR A 63 8.63 6.67 2.67
C TYR A 63 7.88 6.87 3.98
N ASN A 64 6.56 6.97 3.88
CA ASN A 64 5.72 7.01 5.07
C ASN A 64 5.46 5.61 5.61
N ASN A 65 4.89 5.58 6.81
CA ASN A 65 4.52 4.31 7.42
C ASN A 65 3.61 3.51 6.53
N GLU A 66 3.80 2.21 6.55
CA GLU A 66 3.00 1.26 5.78
C GLU A 66 1.56 1.22 6.29
N ILE A 67 0.65 0.99 5.37
CA ILE A 67 -0.77 0.80 5.68
C ILE A 67 -1.16 -0.57 5.15
N ASP A 68 -1.57 -1.47 6.05
CA ASP A 68 -1.98 -2.82 5.68
C ASP A 68 -3.49 -2.91 5.61
N ILE A 69 -4.01 -3.43 4.51
CA ILE A 69 -5.44 -3.57 4.26
C ILE A 69 -5.74 -5.04 3.98
N LEU A 70 -6.64 -5.61 4.78
CA LEU A 70 -7.11 -6.97 4.52
C LEU A 70 -8.10 -6.92 3.34
N THR A 71 -7.79 -7.65 2.28
CA THR A 71 -8.64 -7.66 1.09
C THR A 71 -9.49 -8.92 0.99
N HIS A 72 -8.86 -10.07 1.12
CA HIS A 72 -9.50 -11.36 0.90
C HIS A 72 -9.00 -12.39 1.87
N ALA A 73 -9.77 -13.44 2.03
CA ALA A 73 -9.28 -14.67 2.62
C ALA A 73 -9.30 -15.70 1.50
N PHE A 74 -8.14 -16.19 1.12
CA PHE A 74 -8.01 -17.17 0.05
C PHE A 74 -7.48 -18.46 0.64
N SER A 75 -8.25 -19.55 0.45
CA SER A 75 -7.97 -20.81 1.10
C SER A 75 -7.97 -20.59 2.63
N LEU A 76 -6.91 -20.93 3.34
CA LEU A 76 -6.80 -20.72 4.78
C LEU A 76 -5.93 -19.51 5.13
N LYS A 77 -5.57 -18.70 4.15
CA LYS A 77 -4.69 -17.54 4.35
C LYS A 77 -5.41 -16.24 4.05
N LYS A 78 -5.11 -15.23 4.82
CA LYS A 78 -5.57 -13.86 4.57
C LYS A 78 -4.64 -13.20 3.58
N ILE A 79 -5.19 -12.28 2.78
CA ILE A 79 -4.41 -11.50 1.84
C ILE A 79 -4.45 -10.04 2.27
N TYR A 80 -3.28 -9.49 2.55
CA TYR A 80 -3.12 -8.08 2.89
C TYR A 80 -2.49 -7.33 1.74
N LEU A 81 -2.98 -6.13 1.50
CA LEU A 81 -2.32 -5.16 0.64
C LEU A 81 -1.55 -4.21 1.55
N ARG A 82 -0.26 -4.11 1.33
CA ARG A 82 0.59 -3.19 2.08
C ARG A 82 0.91 -2.00 1.21
N LEU A 83 0.34 -0.85 1.55
CA LEU A 83 0.52 0.37 0.77
C LEU A 83 1.69 1.16 1.32
N ILE A 84 2.62 1.50 0.45
CA ILE A 84 3.80 2.29 0.80
C ILE A 84 3.72 3.60 0.02
N ARG A 85 3.58 4.71 0.74
CA ARG A 85 3.54 6.05 0.15
C ARG A 85 4.92 6.67 0.18
N ARG A 86 5.25 7.42 -0.86
CA ARG A 86 6.50 8.16 -0.94
C ARG A 86 6.40 9.43 -0.12
N ARG A 87 7.51 9.83 0.47
CA ARG A 87 7.61 11.08 1.20
C ARG A 87 8.50 12.02 0.41
N TRP A 88 7.98 13.21 0.16
CA TRP A 88 8.62 14.18 -0.70
C TRP A 88 8.95 15.45 0.06
N LYS A 89 9.91 16.20 -0.43
CA LYS A 89 10.21 17.55 0.04
C LYS A 89 10.69 18.40 -1.11
N GLU A 90 10.66 19.72 -0.94
CA GLU A 90 11.33 20.63 -1.88
C GLU A 90 12.82 20.59 -1.58
N LYS A 91 13.63 20.53 -2.62
CA LYS A 91 15.10 20.52 -2.47
C LYS A 91 15.56 21.68 -1.58
N GLY A 92 16.39 21.36 -0.59
CA GLY A 92 16.92 22.34 0.34
C GLY A 92 16.02 22.68 1.51
N THR A 93 14.86 22.03 1.66
CA THR A 93 13.96 22.23 2.80
C THR A 93 13.88 20.98 3.67
N THR A 94 13.26 21.12 4.84
CA THR A 94 13.07 20.02 5.75
C THR A 94 11.61 19.64 5.94
N ILE A 95 10.69 20.30 5.25
CA ILE A 95 9.25 20.03 5.35
C ILE A 95 8.89 18.93 4.38
N HIS A 96 8.24 17.88 4.90
CA HIS A 96 7.85 16.72 4.12
C HIS A 96 6.38 16.76 3.72
N TYR A 97 6.10 16.20 2.56
CA TYR A 97 4.76 16.08 2.01
C TYR A 97 4.54 14.67 1.50
N SER A 98 3.33 14.18 1.65
CA SER A 98 2.91 12.90 1.10
C SER A 98 1.49 13.02 0.60
N ASN A 99 1.17 12.24 -0.42
CA ASN A 99 -0.20 12.19 -0.91
C ASN A 99 -1.08 11.41 0.06
N GLU A 100 -2.30 11.87 0.22
CA GLU A 100 -3.32 11.16 0.95
C GLU A 100 -4.28 10.51 -0.03
N TYR A 101 -4.68 9.28 0.26
CA TYR A 101 -5.58 8.53 -0.59
C TYR A 101 -6.80 8.10 0.21
N ASN A 102 -7.94 8.28 -0.39
CA ASN A 102 -9.21 7.85 0.21
C ASN A 102 -9.57 6.47 -0.37
N LEU A 103 -8.79 5.48 0.00
CA LEU A 103 -8.91 4.14 -0.54
C LEU A 103 -9.82 3.28 0.31
N HIS A 104 -10.69 2.54 -0.35
CA HIS A 104 -11.55 1.57 0.31
C HIS A 104 -11.92 0.48 -0.68
N ILE A 105 -12.25 -0.68 -0.15
CA ILE A 105 -12.73 -1.82 -0.91
C ILE A 105 -14.26 -1.73 -0.94
N PRO A 106 -14.91 -1.92 -2.10
CA PRO A 106 -16.37 -1.88 -2.16
C PRO A 106 -17.01 -2.74 -1.07
N GLY A 107 -17.93 -2.14 -0.30
CA GLY A 107 -18.56 -2.81 0.82
C GLY A 107 -17.73 -2.85 2.09
N MET A 108 -16.52 -2.33 2.06
CA MET A 108 -15.63 -2.27 3.22
C MET A 108 -15.48 -0.82 3.67
N LYS A 109 -14.99 -0.63 4.88
CA LYS A 109 -14.66 0.69 5.41
C LYS A 109 -13.38 1.20 4.74
N THR A 110 -13.12 2.50 4.89
CA THR A 110 -11.86 3.08 4.45
C THR A 110 -10.70 2.40 5.17
N THR A 111 -9.48 2.59 4.67
CA THR A 111 -8.29 1.97 5.25
C THR A 111 -8.16 2.27 6.74
N ARG A 112 -8.38 3.55 7.14
CA ARG A 112 -8.29 3.95 8.54
C ARG A 112 -9.39 3.29 9.36
N GLU A 113 -10.62 3.36 8.89
CA GLU A 113 -11.76 2.78 9.59
C GLU A 113 -11.64 1.27 9.75
N PHE A 114 -11.14 0.61 8.73
CA PHE A 114 -10.94 -0.82 8.77
C PHE A 114 -9.88 -1.18 9.80
N ARG A 115 -8.80 -0.43 9.87
CA ARG A 115 -7.75 -0.65 10.86
C ARG A 115 -8.30 -0.48 12.27
N ASP A 116 -9.08 0.58 12.51
CA ASP A 116 -9.67 0.83 13.81
C ASP A 116 -10.66 -0.28 14.18
N PHE A 117 -11.44 -0.72 13.20
CA PHE A 117 -12.36 -1.84 13.39
C PHE A 117 -11.62 -3.10 13.85
N LEU A 118 -10.49 -3.41 13.22
CA LEU A 118 -9.71 -4.59 13.62
C LEU A 118 -9.18 -4.47 15.04
N LYS A 119 -8.84 -3.28 15.49
CA LYS A 119 -8.40 -3.07 16.88
C LYS A 119 -9.53 -3.30 17.86
N GLU A 120 -10.75 -2.88 17.53
CA GLU A 120 -11.91 -3.05 18.40
C GLU A 120 -12.30 -4.52 18.58
N ILE A 121 -12.10 -5.34 17.58
CA ILE A 121 -12.44 -6.75 17.66
C ILE A 121 -11.31 -7.63 18.17
N GLY A 122 -10.36 -7.02 18.84
CA GLY A 122 -9.31 -7.77 19.53
C GLY A 122 -8.09 -8.07 18.69
N GLY A 123 -7.93 -7.32 17.64
CA GLY A 123 -6.75 -7.45 16.80
C GLY A 123 -5.51 -6.84 17.43
#